data_20a51bb6ad616830b6f8788e0f08b106
#
_entry.id   20a51bb6ad616830b6f8788e0f08b106
#
_cell.length_a   1.000
_cell.length_b   1.000
_cell.length_c   1.000
_cell.angle_alpha   90.00
_cell.angle_beta   90.00
_cell.angle_gamma   90.00
#
_symmetry.space_group_name_H-M   'P 1'
#
loop_
_entity.id
_entity.type
_entity.pdbx_description
1 polymer ?
#
loop_
_entity_poly.entity_id
_entity_poly.type
_entity_poly.pdbx_seq_one_letter_code
_entity_poly.pdbx_strand_id
1 'polypeptide(L)'
;MKGTSSHKAANTLRDLPVGSHAKVTSVNGNGRISKRLMEMGVVPGADVRVVKAAPFGDPIEVVVRGYNLAMRCTEAESVEVVPV
;
A
#
# COMPACT_ATOMS: atom_id res chain seq x y z
N MET A 1 -9.49 6.56 24.21
CA MET A 1 -9.36 6.53 23.70
C MET A 1 -9.53 6.27 22.81
N LYS A 2 -9.52 6.19 23.00
CA LYS A 2 -9.67 5.95 22.32
C LYS A 2 -9.74 5.91 21.29
N GLY A 3 -9.95 5.78 21.52
CA GLY A 3 -10.50 5.65 20.34
C GLY A 3 -9.78 6.01 19.18
N THR A 4 -9.56 6.78 19.22
CA THR A 4 -8.63 7.16 18.41
C THR A 4 -7.96 6.17 17.68
N SER A 5 -7.55 5.31 18.37
CA SER A 5 -6.74 4.33 17.79
C SER A 5 -7.43 3.57 16.73
N SER A 6 -8.69 3.51 16.78
CA SER A 6 -9.36 2.70 15.83
C SER A 6 -9.07 3.09 14.39
N HIS A 7 -8.90 4.34 14.14
CA HIS A 7 -8.63 4.69 12.78
C HIS A 7 -7.26 4.30 12.35
N LYS A 8 -6.47 3.86 13.27
CA LYS A 8 -5.17 3.39 12.91
C LYS A 8 -5.26 2.10 12.14
N ALA A 9 -6.37 1.44 12.23
CA ALA A 9 -6.52 0.22 11.48
C ALA A 9 -6.52 0.50 9.98
N ALA A 10 -6.75 1.73 9.61
CA ALA A 10 -6.77 2.09 8.20
C ALA A 10 -5.39 2.53 7.72
N ASN A 11 -4.42 1.69 7.90
CA ASN A 11 -3.09 1.99 7.41
C ASN A 11 -3.06 1.90 5.90
N THR A 12 -2.17 2.68 5.30
CA THR A 12 -1.98 2.61 3.86
C THR A 12 -0.57 2.06 3.60
N LEU A 13 -0.30 1.70 2.36
CA LEU A 13 1.02 1.23 1.99
C LEU A 13 2.09 2.26 2.31
N ARG A 14 1.76 3.53 2.20
CA ARG A 14 2.72 4.57 2.48
C ARG A 14 3.19 4.55 3.93
N ASP A 15 2.34 4.09 4.84
CA ASP A 15 2.66 4.09 6.26
C ASP A 15 3.54 2.92 6.68
N LEU A 16 3.74 1.95 5.81
CA LEU A 16 4.48 0.75 6.19
C LEU A 16 5.97 0.95 6.04
N PRO A 17 6.75 0.53 7.02
CA PRO A 17 8.20 0.58 6.88
C PRO A 17 8.70 -0.51 5.95
N VAL A 18 9.92 -0.34 5.45
CA VAL A 18 10.55 -1.35 4.62
C VAL A 18 10.64 -2.65 5.40
N GLY A 19 10.32 -3.73 4.74
CA GLY A 19 10.29 -5.05 5.36
C GLY A 19 8.91 -5.48 5.84
N SER A 20 7.94 -4.57 5.83
CA SER A 20 6.60 -4.91 6.29
C SER A 20 5.86 -5.73 5.26
N HIS A 21 5.00 -6.59 5.77
CA HIS A 21 4.15 -7.44 4.96
C HIS A 21 2.70 -7.15 5.35
N ALA A 22 1.86 -6.99 4.38
CA ALA A 22 0.46 -6.63 4.64
C ALA A 22 -0.45 -7.17 3.55
N LYS A 23 -1.74 -7.08 3.82
CA LYS A 23 -2.75 -7.50 2.85
C LYS A 23 -3.58 -6.29 2.46
N VAL A 24 -3.83 -6.13 1.17
CA VAL A 24 -4.63 -5.03 0.67
C VAL A 24 -6.08 -5.24 1.06
N THR A 25 -6.70 -4.23 1.63
CA THR A 25 -8.12 -4.28 1.98
C THR A 25 -8.95 -3.46 1.02
N SER A 26 -8.44 -2.34 0.56
CA SER A 26 -9.16 -1.58 -0.45
C SER A 26 -8.20 -0.68 -1.22
N VAL A 27 -8.62 -0.27 -2.39
CA VAL A 27 -7.83 0.63 -3.23
C VAL A 27 -8.71 1.83 -3.51
N ASN A 28 -8.32 2.97 -2.95
CA ASN A 28 -9.07 4.21 -3.08
C ASN A 28 -8.37 5.14 -4.06
N GLY A 29 -8.63 6.42 -3.95
CA GLY A 29 -8.04 7.39 -4.84
C GLY A 29 -8.98 7.67 -5.98
N ASN A 30 -8.56 8.48 -6.94
CA ASN A 30 -9.42 8.77 -8.06
C ASN A 30 -9.47 7.54 -8.97
N GLY A 31 -10.45 7.51 -9.85
CA GLY A 31 -10.69 6.34 -10.67
C GLY A 31 -9.50 5.91 -11.51
N ARG A 32 -8.71 6.87 -11.96
CA ARG A 32 -7.56 6.58 -12.80
C ARG A 32 -6.47 5.86 -11.99
N ILE A 33 -6.19 6.35 -10.80
CA ILE A 33 -5.17 5.75 -9.96
C ILE A 33 -5.60 4.36 -9.54
N SER A 34 -6.82 4.22 -9.06
CA SER A 34 -7.27 2.93 -8.57
C SER A 34 -7.32 1.90 -9.70
N LYS A 35 -7.77 2.32 -10.88
CA LYS A 35 -7.83 1.41 -12.01
C LYS A 35 -6.43 0.93 -12.39
N ARG A 36 -5.48 1.84 -12.44
CA ARG A 36 -4.12 1.50 -12.80
C ARG A 36 -3.51 0.52 -11.80
N LEU A 37 -3.70 0.79 -10.51
CA LEU A 37 -3.16 -0.08 -9.48
C LEU A 37 -3.78 -1.47 -9.55
N MET A 38 -5.07 -1.54 -9.78
CA MET A 38 -5.73 -2.83 -9.86
C MET A 38 -5.30 -3.62 -11.08
N GLU A 39 -5.02 -2.93 -12.18
CA GLU A 39 -4.50 -3.58 -13.37
C GLU A 39 -3.13 -4.17 -13.13
N MET A 40 -2.39 -3.62 -12.19
CA MET A 40 -1.08 -4.12 -11.84
C MET A 40 -1.12 -5.17 -10.73
N GLY A 41 -2.30 -5.59 -10.34
CA GLY A 41 -2.43 -6.65 -9.34
C GLY A 41 -2.63 -6.18 -7.91
N VAL A 42 -2.72 -4.87 -7.70
CA VAL A 42 -2.96 -4.32 -6.37
C VAL A 42 -4.47 -4.31 -6.17
N VAL A 43 -4.98 -5.42 -5.67
CA VAL A 43 -6.42 -5.61 -5.52
C VAL A 43 -6.71 -6.08 -4.10
N PRO A 44 -7.93 -5.89 -3.61
CA PRO A 44 -8.27 -6.36 -2.27
C PRO A 44 -7.96 -7.86 -2.13
N GLY A 45 -7.32 -8.20 -1.04
CA GLY A 45 -6.90 -9.57 -0.79
C GLY A 45 -5.50 -9.90 -1.23
N ALA A 46 -4.84 -9.02 -1.99
CA ALA A 46 -3.48 -9.30 -2.44
C ALA A 46 -2.48 -9.07 -1.31
N ASP A 47 -1.47 -9.91 -1.26
CA ASP A 47 -0.37 -9.71 -0.31
C ASP A 47 0.64 -8.76 -0.92
N VAL A 48 1.14 -7.86 -0.10
CA VAL A 48 2.17 -6.91 -0.52
C VAL A 48 3.25 -6.84 0.52
N ARG A 49 4.48 -6.60 0.08
CA ARG A 49 5.60 -6.42 0.97
C ARG A 49 6.37 -5.20 0.50
N VAL A 50 6.72 -4.31 1.43
CA VAL A 50 7.53 -3.14 1.11
C VAL A 50 8.98 -3.57 1.17
N VAL A 51 9.68 -3.52 0.05
CA VAL A 51 11.05 -4.01 0.00
C VAL A 51 12.09 -2.91 -0.08
N LYS A 52 11.69 -1.72 -0.50
CA LYS A 52 12.65 -0.65 -0.68
C LYS A 52 11.96 0.69 -0.72
N ALA A 53 12.64 1.73 -0.30
CA ALA A 53 12.13 3.09 -0.42
C ALA A 53 13.27 3.96 -0.90
N ALA A 54 12.99 4.90 -1.77
CA ALA A 54 13.99 5.87 -2.21
C ALA A 54 14.39 6.74 -1.02
N PRO A 55 15.53 7.42 -1.10
CA PRO A 55 16.06 8.21 0.02
C PRO A 55 15.06 9.17 0.64
N PHE A 56 14.13 9.69 -0.12
CA PHE A 56 13.12 10.60 0.40
C PHE A 56 11.76 9.93 0.53
N GLY A 57 11.75 8.61 0.45
CA GLY A 57 10.50 7.87 0.60
C GLY A 57 9.61 7.83 -0.63
N ASP A 58 10.09 8.33 -1.76
CA ASP A 58 9.29 8.38 -2.98
C ASP A 58 10.19 8.18 -4.19
N PRO A 59 10.01 7.13 -4.97
CA PRO A 59 8.94 6.14 -4.86
C PRO A 59 9.27 5.04 -3.84
N ILE A 60 8.29 4.22 -3.55
CA ILE A 60 8.53 3.01 -2.77
C ILE A 60 8.42 1.83 -3.72
N GLU A 61 9.12 0.76 -3.38
CA GLU A 61 9.09 -0.45 -4.16
C GLU A 61 8.50 -1.57 -3.34
N VAL A 62 7.52 -2.24 -3.90
CA VAL A 62 6.82 -3.31 -3.20
C VAL A 62 6.82 -4.56 -4.06
N VAL A 63 6.64 -5.70 -3.42
CA VAL A 63 6.40 -6.94 -4.12
C VAL A 63 4.93 -7.24 -3.96
N VAL A 64 4.25 -7.43 -5.07
CA VAL A 64 2.85 -7.78 -5.07
C VAL A 64 2.66 -8.93 -6.04
N ARG A 65 2.00 -9.98 -5.57
CA ARG A 65 1.72 -11.16 -6.39
C ARG A 65 2.98 -11.73 -7.04
N GLY A 66 4.10 -11.60 -6.36
CA GLY A 66 5.35 -12.22 -6.80
C GLY A 66 6.22 -11.38 -7.71
N TYR A 67 5.87 -10.13 -7.97
CA TYR A 67 6.76 -9.30 -8.76
C TYR A 67 6.89 -7.91 -8.15
N ASN A 68 7.95 -7.23 -8.55
CA ASN A 68 8.25 -5.92 -8.01
C ASN A 68 7.49 -4.82 -8.72
N LEU A 69 7.04 -3.86 -7.96
CA LEU A 69 6.29 -2.74 -8.48
C LEU A 69 6.73 -1.48 -7.76
N ALA A 70 7.12 -0.47 -8.50
CA ALA A 70 7.45 0.83 -7.91
C ALA A 70 6.23 1.72 -7.98
N MET A 71 5.91 2.42 -6.90
CA MET A 71 4.78 3.31 -6.91
C MET A 71 5.12 4.58 -6.15
N ARG A 72 4.47 5.66 -6.54
CA ARG A 72 4.65 6.92 -5.85
C ARG A 72 3.93 6.90 -4.52
N CYS A 73 4.40 7.70 -3.57
CA CYS A 73 3.74 7.80 -2.29
C CYS A 73 2.27 8.16 -2.40
N THR A 74 1.93 9.02 -3.35
CA THR A 74 0.53 9.39 -3.55
C THR A 74 -0.31 8.20 -3.96
N GLU A 75 0.27 7.28 -4.73
CA GLU A 75 -0.43 6.06 -5.11
C GLU A 75 -0.53 5.12 -3.91
N ALA A 76 0.55 5.03 -3.14
CA ALA A 76 0.57 4.17 -1.96
C ALA A 76 -0.45 4.61 -0.92
N GLU A 77 -0.69 5.91 -0.82
CA GLU A 77 -1.71 6.43 0.09
C GLU A 77 -3.11 5.96 -0.26
N SER A 78 -3.30 5.58 -1.50
CA SER A 78 -4.61 5.12 -1.96
C SER A 78 -4.86 3.65 -1.67
N VAL A 79 -3.85 2.93 -1.21
CA VAL A 79 -3.96 1.50 -0.98
C VAL A 79 -4.07 1.25 0.52
N GLU A 80 -5.24 0.86 0.97
CA GLU A 80 -5.46 0.55 2.38
C GLU A 80 -5.08 -0.89 2.64
N VAL A 81 -4.36 -1.12 3.72
CA VAL A 81 -3.84 -2.44 4.03
C VAL A 81 -4.00 -2.75 5.51
N VAL A 82 -3.90 -4.01 5.84
CA VAL A 82 -3.79 -4.46 7.23
C VAL A 82 -2.52 -5.27 7.34
N PRO A 83 -1.77 -5.10 8.43
CA PRO A 83 -0.55 -5.88 8.62
C PRO A 83 -0.89 -7.36 8.74
N VAL A 84 0.01 -8.18 8.28
CA VAL A 84 -0.17 -9.63 8.34
C VAL A 84 0.69 -10.23 9.43
#